data_73a85ed4b2defc57ac1d2986c075fa5a
#
_entry.id   73a85ed4b2defc57ac1d2986c075fa5a
#
_cell.length_a   1.000
_cell.length_b   1.000
_cell.length_c   1.000
_cell.angle_alpha   90.00
_cell.angle_beta   90.00
_cell.angle_gamma   90.00
#
_symmetry.space_group_name_H-M   'P 1'
#
loop_
_entity.id
_entity.type
_entity.pdbx_description
1 polymer ?
#
loop_
_entity_poly.entity_id
_entity_poly.type
_entity_poly.pdbx_seq_one_letter_code
_entity_poly.pdbx_strand_id
1 'polypeptide(L)'
;GFEAVVEEVAYTWFNRICAIRFMEVNDYLPNRVRVLSSEKEGKMEPDLVTQAPDVDLDLTAQEKEEIINWKMSGTSEDTDKMFGKLFLKQCHQLHDILPGLFEADSDYMELLFGISYTNKDDVIYMLVNPETGIPEADFNVSTLDEEGNPTGQVEIIGWLYQYYNTELKDDTFAKLKKNVKITKERIPAATQLFTPDWIVRYMVENSVGRIWIEHLRAVDPTTDEKTTAERFGWKYYLPEAEQEEEVNIKL
;
A
#
# COMPACT_ATOMS: atom_id res chain seq x y z
N GLY A 1 -3.93 24.07 -14.62
CA GLY A 1 -4.80 24.98 -13.87
C GLY A 1 -4.89 24.57 -12.40
N PHE A 2 -5.62 25.33 -11.58
CA PHE A 2 -5.74 25.07 -10.14
C PHE A 2 -6.21 23.63 -9.83
N GLU A 3 -7.24 23.14 -10.53
CA GLU A 3 -7.74 21.76 -10.37
C GLU A 3 -6.65 20.70 -10.59
N ALA A 4 -5.79 20.89 -11.58
CA ALA A 4 -4.70 19.94 -11.84
C ALA A 4 -3.65 19.91 -10.72
N VAL A 5 -3.40 21.05 -10.06
CA VAL A 5 -2.50 21.10 -8.89
C VAL A 5 -3.14 20.39 -7.69
N VAL A 6 -4.43 20.64 -7.44
CA VAL A 6 -5.16 19.96 -6.37
C VAL A 6 -5.18 18.45 -6.58
N GLU A 7 -5.44 18.00 -7.80
CA GLU A 7 -5.43 16.57 -8.17
C GLU A 7 -4.04 15.94 -7.94
N GLU A 8 -2.97 16.60 -8.37
CA GLU A 8 -1.59 16.15 -8.20
C GLU A 8 -1.24 16.01 -6.71
N VAL A 9 -1.58 17.02 -5.91
CA VAL A 9 -1.34 17.02 -4.47
C VAL A 9 -2.15 15.93 -3.78
N ALA A 10 -3.46 15.83 -4.07
CA ALA A 10 -4.33 14.82 -3.49
C ALA A 10 -3.83 13.39 -3.81
N TYR A 11 -3.42 13.16 -5.05
CA TYR A 11 -2.87 11.87 -5.47
C TYR A 11 -1.57 11.52 -4.74
N THR A 12 -0.68 12.49 -4.56
CA THR A 12 0.58 12.28 -3.84
C THR A 12 0.33 11.90 -2.38
N TRP A 13 -0.56 12.63 -1.70
CA TRP A 13 -0.91 12.33 -0.31
C TRP A 13 -1.65 11.01 -0.17
N PHE A 14 -2.56 10.70 -1.08
CA PHE A 14 -3.22 9.39 -1.11
C PHE A 14 -2.21 8.25 -1.15
N ASN A 15 -1.24 8.30 -2.07
CA ASN A 15 -0.21 7.27 -2.19
C ASN A 15 0.62 7.11 -0.91
N ARG A 16 1.04 8.24 -0.31
CA ARG A 16 1.83 8.25 0.93
C ARG A 16 1.05 7.69 2.11
N ILE A 17 -0.20 8.10 2.28
CA ILE A 17 -1.06 7.61 3.36
C ILE A 17 -1.30 6.11 3.23
N CYS A 18 -1.63 5.61 2.04
CA CYS A 18 -1.83 4.18 1.80
C CYS A 18 -0.54 3.38 2.07
N ALA A 19 0.61 3.86 1.62
CA ALA A 19 1.89 3.21 1.84
C ALA A 19 2.25 3.18 3.33
N ILE A 20 2.13 4.30 4.04
CA ILE A 20 2.40 4.38 5.48
C ILE A 20 1.46 3.45 6.25
N ARG A 21 0.16 3.41 5.90
CA ARG A 21 -0.79 2.50 6.55
C ARG A 21 -0.37 1.04 6.39
N PHE A 22 0.00 0.63 5.19
CA PHE A 22 0.50 -0.71 4.94
C PHE A 22 1.80 -1.00 5.70
N MET A 23 2.74 -0.06 5.71
CA MET A 23 4.02 -0.21 6.39
C MET A 23 3.88 -0.28 7.91
N GLU A 24 3.02 0.56 8.52
CA GLU A 24 2.85 0.55 9.98
C GLU A 24 2.18 -0.72 10.49
N VAL A 25 1.18 -1.25 9.76
CA VAL A 25 0.49 -2.48 10.13
C VAL A 25 1.42 -3.70 10.05
N ASN A 26 2.38 -3.70 9.11
CA ASN A 26 3.31 -4.80 8.89
C ASN A 26 4.69 -4.61 9.55
N ASP A 27 4.86 -3.58 10.40
CA ASP A 27 6.12 -3.26 11.08
C ASP A 27 7.30 -3.01 10.10
N TYR A 28 7.03 -2.34 8.99
CA TYR A 28 8.03 -2.01 7.95
C TYR A 28 8.61 -0.61 8.08
N LEU A 29 8.11 0.22 9.02
CA LEU A 29 8.65 1.55 9.25
C LEU A 29 10.04 1.48 9.91
N PRO A 30 11.00 2.34 9.53
CA PRO A 30 12.37 2.28 10.05
C PRO A 30 12.46 2.43 11.57
N ASN A 31 11.66 3.33 12.14
CA ASN A 31 11.61 3.60 13.57
C ASN A 31 10.63 2.68 14.34
N ARG A 32 9.90 1.81 13.62
CA ARG A 32 8.89 0.89 14.18
C ARG A 32 7.81 1.56 15.03
N VAL A 33 7.48 2.81 14.71
CA VAL A 33 6.46 3.61 15.40
C VAL A 33 5.31 3.86 14.45
N ARG A 34 4.09 3.50 14.85
CA ARG A 34 2.90 3.73 14.02
C ARG A 34 2.62 5.21 13.84
N VAL A 35 2.39 5.61 12.60
CA VAL A 35 2.23 7.01 12.18
C VAL A 35 0.79 7.45 12.19
N LEU A 36 -0.13 6.61 11.74
CA LEU A 36 -1.56 6.92 11.56
C LEU A 36 -2.43 6.35 12.68
N SER A 37 -1.92 5.39 13.42
CA SER A 37 -2.66 4.64 14.43
C SER A 37 -1.79 4.28 15.63
N SER A 38 -2.35 3.54 16.59
CA SER A 38 -1.63 3.00 17.73
C SER A 38 -1.67 1.48 17.73
N GLU A 39 -0.60 0.85 18.24
CA GLU A 39 -0.60 -0.59 18.55
C GLU A 39 -1.54 -0.92 19.72
N LYS A 40 -1.86 0.09 20.54
CA LYS A 40 -2.75 -0.10 21.68
C LYS A 40 -4.20 -0.08 21.21
N GLU A 41 -4.88 -1.19 21.38
CA GLU A 41 -6.29 -1.33 21.03
C GLU A 41 -7.17 -0.22 21.67
N GLY A 42 -8.07 0.34 20.87
CA GLY A 42 -8.99 1.41 21.29
C GLY A 42 -8.36 2.80 21.41
N LYS A 43 -7.07 2.95 21.17
CA LYS A 43 -6.39 4.26 21.20
C LYS A 43 -6.38 4.88 19.81
N MET A 44 -7.02 6.05 19.68
CA MET A 44 -7.06 6.80 18.40
C MET A 44 -5.83 7.68 18.16
N GLU A 45 -5.14 8.13 19.24
CA GLU A 45 -3.93 8.92 19.11
C GLU A 45 -2.80 8.05 18.52
N PRO A 46 -2.18 8.46 17.41
CA PRO A 46 -1.07 7.73 16.81
C PRO A 46 0.12 7.61 17.76
N ASP A 47 0.83 6.48 17.69
CA ASP A 47 2.02 6.26 18.53
C ASP A 47 3.11 7.29 18.26
N LEU A 48 3.24 7.78 17.03
CA LEU A 48 4.14 8.85 16.65
C LEU A 48 3.88 10.13 17.46
N VAL A 49 2.61 10.51 17.65
CA VAL A 49 2.22 11.66 18.48
C VAL A 49 2.49 11.40 19.95
N THR A 50 2.19 10.21 20.43
CA THR A 50 2.45 9.82 21.84
C THR A 50 3.94 9.91 22.19
N GLN A 51 4.81 9.44 21.31
CA GLN A 51 6.26 9.36 21.52
C GLN A 51 6.98 10.69 21.25
N ALA A 52 6.35 11.62 20.49
CA ALA A 52 6.98 12.90 20.20
C ALA A 52 7.23 13.74 21.48
N PRO A 53 8.36 14.47 21.55
CA PRO A 53 9.37 14.72 20.50
C PRO A 53 10.53 13.72 20.46
N ASP A 54 10.51 12.64 21.26
CA ASP A 54 11.63 11.71 21.45
C ASP A 54 11.69 10.60 20.37
N VAL A 55 10.75 10.59 19.43
CA VAL A 55 10.73 9.66 18.30
C VAL A 55 11.95 9.87 17.40
N ASP A 56 12.47 8.77 16.85
CA ASP A 56 13.62 8.77 15.93
C ASP A 56 13.21 9.33 14.54
N LEU A 57 13.11 10.64 14.49
CA LEU A 57 12.94 11.46 13.29
C LEU A 57 13.95 12.61 13.34
N ASP A 58 14.35 13.10 12.15
CA ASP A 58 15.27 14.22 12.04
C ASP A 58 14.57 15.55 12.41
N LEU A 59 14.41 15.75 13.72
CA LEU A 59 13.82 16.96 14.30
C LEU A 59 14.90 17.89 14.80
N THR A 60 14.89 19.13 14.31
CA THR A 60 15.74 20.19 14.85
C THR A 60 15.34 20.57 16.28
N ALA A 61 16.23 21.23 17.02
CA ALA A 61 15.93 21.70 18.38
C ALA A 61 14.69 22.62 18.42
N GLN A 62 14.54 23.48 17.42
CA GLN A 62 13.37 24.37 17.28
C GLN A 62 12.09 23.57 17.05
N GLU A 63 12.12 22.56 16.16
CA GLU A 63 10.96 21.71 15.88
C GLU A 63 10.53 20.90 17.09
N LYS A 64 11.49 20.43 17.90
CA LYS A 64 11.19 19.75 19.16
C LYS A 64 10.49 20.68 20.15
N GLU A 65 10.95 21.94 20.26
CA GLU A 65 10.32 22.93 21.11
C GLU A 65 8.89 23.27 20.63
N GLU A 66 8.68 23.45 19.33
CA GLU A 66 7.36 23.65 18.75
C GLU A 66 6.41 22.48 19.08
N ILE A 67 6.86 21.24 18.90
CA ILE A 67 6.09 20.03 19.21
C ILE A 67 5.72 19.98 20.70
N ILE A 68 6.64 20.28 21.59
CA ILE A 68 6.38 20.34 23.04
C ILE A 68 5.31 21.39 23.34
N ASN A 69 5.42 22.59 22.76
CA ASN A 69 4.46 23.67 22.96
C ASN A 69 3.06 23.28 22.46
N TRP A 70 2.94 22.69 21.28
CA TRP A 70 1.67 22.19 20.74
C TRP A 70 1.07 21.08 21.59
N LYS A 71 1.90 20.17 22.09
CA LYS A 71 1.47 19.09 22.99
C LYS A 71 0.96 19.63 24.33
N MET A 72 1.61 20.66 24.87
CA MET A 72 1.17 21.34 26.10
C MET A 72 -0.10 22.15 25.91
N SER A 73 -0.28 22.79 24.76
CA SER A 73 -1.49 23.54 24.41
C SER A 73 -2.72 22.63 24.35
N GLY A 74 -2.61 21.48 23.72
CA GLY A 74 -3.68 20.48 23.60
C GLY A 74 -4.92 20.96 22.85
N THR A 75 -4.86 22.10 22.14
CA THR A 75 -5.94 22.56 21.26
C THR A 75 -6.01 21.65 20.02
N SER A 76 -7.19 21.53 19.40
CA SER A 76 -7.36 20.81 18.13
C SER A 76 -6.40 21.30 17.06
N GLU A 77 -6.29 22.62 16.91
CA GLU A 77 -5.43 23.23 15.90
C GLU A 77 -3.95 22.89 16.11
N ASP A 78 -3.46 22.97 17.33
CA ASP A 78 -2.07 22.67 17.64
C ASP A 78 -1.78 21.16 17.56
N THR A 79 -2.77 20.33 17.91
CA THR A 79 -2.70 18.88 17.72
C THR A 79 -2.56 18.51 16.24
N ASP A 80 -3.34 19.14 15.36
CA ASP A 80 -3.28 18.90 13.92
C ASP A 80 -1.96 19.42 13.33
N LYS A 81 -1.47 20.59 13.77
CA LYS A 81 -0.14 21.12 13.39
C LYS A 81 0.98 20.15 13.77
N MET A 82 0.94 19.66 15.00
CA MET A 82 1.92 18.68 15.50
C MET A 82 1.88 17.40 14.68
N PHE A 83 0.71 16.85 14.46
CA PHE A 83 0.54 15.62 13.70
C PHE A 83 1.00 15.78 12.24
N GLY A 84 0.60 16.87 11.58
CA GLY A 84 1.06 17.20 10.23
C GLY A 84 2.58 17.32 10.13
N LYS A 85 3.22 18.01 11.06
CA LYS A 85 4.68 18.15 11.12
C LYS A 85 5.38 16.79 11.25
N LEU A 86 4.93 15.97 12.17
CA LEU A 86 5.48 14.62 12.40
C LEU A 86 5.29 13.72 11.19
N PHE A 87 4.12 13.76 10.56
CA PHE A 87 3.85 13.00 9.35
C PHE A 87 4.78 13.40 8.19
N LEU A 88 4.97 14.71 7.97
CA LEU A 88 5.89 15.20 6.94
C LEU A 88 7.34 14.74 7.22
N LYS A 89 7.80 14.82 8.45
CA LYS A 89 9.12 14.32 8.84
C LYS A 89 9.28 12.82 8.60
N GLN A 90 8.24 12.05 8.85
CA GLN A 90 8.24 10.63 8.51
C GLN A 90 8.32 10.39 7.00
N CYS A 91 7.61 11.18 6.20
CA CYS A 91 7.72 11.12 4.74
C CYS A 91 9.13 11.47 4.26
N HIS A 92 9.77 12.50 4.84
CA HIS A 92 11.16 12.86 4.50
C HIS A 92 12.14 11.73 4.85
N GLN A 93 12.00 11.08 5.99
CA GLN A 93 12.82 9.91 6.33
C GLN A 93 12.61 8.75 5.34
N LEU A 94 11.38 8.53 4.91
CA LEU A 94 11.05 7.49 3.94
C LEU A 94 11.52 7.80 2.52
N HIS A 95 11.75 9.08 2.18
CA HIS A 95 12.33 9.48 0.90
C HIS A 95 13.69 8.80 0.64
N ASP A 96 14.54 8.70 1.67
CA ASP A 96 15.86 8.08 1.54
C ASP A 96 15.79 6.59 1.20
N ILE A 97 14.69 5.93 1.54
CA ILE A 97 14.48 4.49 1.35
C ILE A 97 13.65 4.22 0.09
N LEU A 98 12.60 5.01 -0.14
CA LEU A 98 11.63 4.86 -1.21
C LEU A 98 11.43 6.19 -1.99
N PRO A 99 12.48 6.70 -2.67
CA PRO A 99 12.42 8.03 -3.30
C PRO A 99 11.36 8.17 -4.40
N GLY A 100 10.98 7.08 -5.06
CA GLY A 100 9.93 7.09 -6.08
C GLY A 100 8.50 7.18 -5.52
N LEU A 101 8.31 6.89 -4.23
CA LEU A 101 7.00 6.98 -3.56
C LEU A 101 6.89 8.20 -2.66
N PHE A 102 7.99 8.57 -2.01
CA PHE A 102 8.13 9.74 -1.14
C PHE A 102 9.04 10.76 -1.80
N GLU A 103 8.63 11.27 -2.98
CA GLU A 103 9.37 12.33 -3.67
C GLU A 103 9.54 13.56 -2.79
N ALA A 104 10.59 14.35 -3.06
CA ALA A 104 10.81 15.60 -2.34
C ALA A 104 9.62 16.55 -2.52
N ASP A 105 9.14 17.12 -1.42
CA ASP A 105 7.99 17.99 -1.43
C ASP A 105 8.32 19.34 -2.09
N SER A 106 7.35 19.85 -2.84
CA SER A 106 7.35 21.25 -3.26
C SER A 106 6.64 22.11 -2.20
N ASP A 107 7.02 23.38 -2.10
CA ASP A 107 6.46 24.33 -1.12
C ASP A 107 4.91 24.35 -1.14
N TYR A 108 4.30 24.21 -2.32
CA TYR A 108 2.84 24.20 -2.44
C TYR A 108 2.19 22.89 -1.95
N MET A 109 2.91 21.77 -2.01
CA MET A 109 2.41 20.48 -1.48
C MET A 109 2.29 20.55 0.04
N GLU A 110 3.30 21.07 0.73
CA GLU A 110 3.24 21.27 2.17
C GLU A 110 2.16 22.28 2.57
N LEU A 111 2.01 23.37 1.80
CA LEU A 111 1.01 24.41 2.05
C LEU A 111 -0.44 23.88 1.95
N LEU A 112 -0.68 22.96 1.02
CA LEU A 112 -2.00 22.34 0.82
C LEU A 112 -2.21 21.09 1.68
N PHE A 113 -1.23 20.72 2.49
CA PHE A 113 -1.30 19.56 3.35
C PHE A 113 -1.97 19.90 4.69
N GLY A 114 -2.99 19.13 5.05
CA GLY A 114 -3.63 19.20 6.34
C GLY A 114 -4.26 17.86 6.67
N ILE A 115 -3.92 17.28 7.81
CA ILE A 115 -4.46 16.02 8.32
C ILE A 115 -4.83 16.14 9.78
N SER A 116 -5.82 15.36 10.20
CA SER A 116 -6.25 15.26 11.59
C SER A 116 -6.58 13.81 11.94
N TYR A 117 -6.16 13.36 13.11
CA TYR A 117 -6.61 12.08 13.66
C TYR A 117 -7.79 12.23 14.64
N THR A 118 -8.18 13.45 14.97
CA THR A 118 -9.28 13.78 15.88
C THR A 118 -10.55 14.21 15.17
N ASN A 119 -10.43 14.80 13.98
CA ASN A 119 -11.56 15.20 13.16
C ASN A 119 -12.17 13.98 12.44
N LYS A 120 -13.44 13.68 12.71
CA LYS A 120 -14.16 12.52 12.17
C LYS A 120 -14.35 12.56 10.65
N ASP A 121 -14.29 13.75 10.06
CA ASP A 121 -14.42 13.96 8.62
C ASP A 121 -13.07 13.94 7.89
N ASP A 122 -11.97 13.75 8.62
CA ASP A 122 -10.63 13.66 8.03
C ASP A 122 -10.35 12.25 7.51
N VAL A 123 -9.61 12.19 6.40
CA VAL A 123 -9.24 10.94 5.72
C VAL A 123 -8.48 9.97 6.65
N ILE A 124 -7.63 10.49 7.54
CA ILE A 124 -6.87 9.65 8.48
C ILE A 124 -7.82 8.99 9.48
N TYR A 125 -8.73 9.78 10.08
CA TYR A 125 -9.72 9.22 10.99
C TYR A 125 -10.60 8.17 10.31
N MET A 126 -11.12 8.49 9.11
CA MET A 126 -11.95 7.56 8.34
C MET A 126 -11.21 6.27 7.96
N LEU A 127 -9.91 6.36 7.65
CA LEU A 127 -9.10 5.20 7.26
C LEU A 127 -8.88 4.22 8.42
N VAL A 128 -8.55 4.75 9.61
CA VAL A 128 -8.09 3.94 10.75
C VAL A 128 -9.18 3.61 11.77
N ASN A 129 -10.36 4.20 11.64
CA ASN A 129 -11.46 3.97 12.60
C ASN A 129 -11.84 2.47 12.61
N PRO A 130 -11.84 1.79 13.77
CA PRO A 130 -12.10 0.36 13.84
C PRO A 130 -13.53 -0.04 13.48
N GLU A 131 -14.49 0.89 13.55
CA GLU A 131 -15.89 0.61 13.26
C GLU A 131 -16.29 0.89 11.81
N THR A 132 -15.70 1.92 11.20
CA THR A 132 -16.13 2.44 9.89
C THR A 132 -15.01 2.51 8.87
N GLY A 133 -13.76 2.36 9.29
CA GLY A 133 -12.58 2.38 8.44
C GLY A 133 -12.30 1.03 7.77
N ILE A 134 -11.13 0.93 7.18
CA ILE A 134 -10.65 -0.33 6.60
C ILE A 134 -10.05 -1.17 7.73
N PRO A 135 -10.52 -2.41 7.95
CA PRO A 135 -9.98 -3.28 8.99
C PRO A 135 -8.46 -3.43 8.89
N GLU A 136 -7.77 -3.33 10.02
CA GLU A 136 -6.32 -3.50 10.06
C GLU A 136 -5.88 -4.85 9.52
N ALA A 137 -6.67 -5.90 9.77
CA ALA A 137 -6.42 -7.24 9.27
C ALA A 137 -6.31 -7.32 7.75
N ASP A 138 -7.01 -6.46 7.01
CA ASP A 138 -6.96 -6.43 5.54
C ASP A 138 -5.60 -5.94 5.00
N PHE A 139 -4.88 -5.14 5.79
CA PHE A 139 -3.52 -4.70 5.47
C PHE A 139 -2.43 -5.66 5.97
N ASN A 140 -2.74 -6.56 6.90
CA ASN A 140 -1.75 -7.37 7.59
C ASN A 140 -1.41 -8.63 6.78
N VAL A 141 -0.22 -8.62 6.15
CA VAL A 141 0.32 -9.77 5.40
C VAL A 141 1.32 -10.60 6.22
N SER A 142 1.63 -10.18 7.44
CA SER A 142 2.60 -10.83 8.32
C SER A 142 1.95 -11.83 9.27
N THR A 143 0.67 -11.64 9.62
CA THR A 143 -0.09 -12.56 10.47
C THR A 143 -0.79 -13.59 9.59
N LEU A 144 -0.67 -14.85 9.99
CA LEU A 144 -1.31 -15.97 9.30
C LEU A 144 -2.61 -16.36 10.02
N ASP A 145 -3.60 -16.77 9.25
CA ASP A 145 -4.83 -17.39 9.74
C ASP A 145 -4.59 -18.85 10.20
N GLU A 146 -5.64 -19.53 10.66
CA GLU A 146 -5.56 -20.94 11.09
C GLU A 146 -5.16 -21.90 9.97
N GLU A 147 -5.33 -21.48 8.71
CA GLU A 147 -5.01 -22.26 7.52
C GLU A 147 -3.61 -21.94 6.99
N GLY A 148 -2.89 -20.97 7.60
CA GLY A 148 -1.55 -20.55 7.24
C GLY A 148 -1.50 -19.55 6.08
N ASN A 149 -2.61 -18.89 5.74
CA ASN A 149 -2.63 -17.78 4.78
C ASN A 149 -2.50 -16.43 5.49
N PRO A 150 -1.89 -15.42 4.86
CA PRO A 150 -1.93 -14.05 5.39
C PRO A 150 -3.35 -13.56 5.61
N THR A 151 -3.60 -12.88 6.73
CA THR A 151 -4.93 -12.31 7.04
C THR A 151 -5.34 -11.20 6.08
N GLY A 152 -4.37 -10.44 5.59
CA GLY A 152 -4.55 -9.43 4.56
C GLY A 152 -3.88 -9.81 3.23
N GLN A 153 -4.03 -8.94 2.25
CA GLN A 153 -3.50 -9.11 0.92
C GLN A 153 -2.78 -7.85 0.45
N VAL A 154 -1.62 -8.03 -0.18
CA VAL A 154 -0.83 -6.93 -0.78
C VAL A 154 -1.66 -6.17 -1.83
N GLU A 155 -2.58 -6.83 -2.49
CA GLU A 155 -3.48 -6.25 -3.49
C GLU A 155 -4.36 -5.12 -2.97
N ILE A 156 -4.50 -4.97 -1.64
CA ILE A 156 -5.28 -3.87 -1.05
C ILE A 156 -4.78 -2.50 -1.53
N ILE A 157 -3.47 -2.33 -1.69
CA ILE A 157 -2.88 -1.09 -2.21
C ILE A 157 -3.39 -0.83 -3.63
N GLY A 158 -3.43 -1.86 -4.45
CA GLY A 158 -3.94 -1.78 -5.82
C GLY A 158 -5.44 -1.48 -5.87
N TRP A 159 -6.21 -2.09 -5.00
CA TRP A 159 -7.67 -1.84 -4.92
C TRP A 159 -7.97 -0.42 -4.46
N LEU A 160 -7.27 0.10 -3.45
CA LEU A 160 -7.41 1.49 -3.03
C LEU A 160 -7.12 2.47 -4.17
N TYR A 161 -6.10 2.19 -4.97
CA TYR A 161 -5.77 2.98 -6.14
C TYR A 161 -6.84 2.88 -7.25
N GLN A 162 -7.41 1.71 -7.49
CA GLN A 162 -8.52 1.53 -8.43
C GLN A 162 -9.76 2.32 -7.99
N TYR A 163 -10.08 2.29 -6.69
CA TYR A 163 -11.22 3.06 -6.15
C TYR A 163 -10.99 4.56 -6.27
N TYR A 164 -9.79 5.04 -5.98
CA TYR A 164 -9.43 6.45 -6.16
C TYR A 164 -9.68 6.93 -7.60
N ASN A 165 -9.36 6.10 -8.58
CA ASN A 165 -9.50 6.43 -10.00
C ASN A 165 -10.91 6.14 -10.58
N THR A 166 -11.87 5.65 -9.80
CA THR A 166 -13.16 5.19 -10.31
C THR A 166 -13.94 6.30 -11.03
N GLU A 167 -14.05 7.49 -10.42
CA GLU A 167 -14.78 8.61 -11.02
C GLU A 167 -14.14 9.06 -12.34
N LEU A 168 -12.82 9.19 -12.36
CA LEU A 168 -12.07 9.56 -13.57
C LEU A 168 -12.22 8.51 -14.67
N LYS A 169 -12.24 7.24 -14.31
CA LYS A 169 -12.48 6.12 -15.20
C LYS A 169 -13.87 6.18 -15.81
N ASP A 170 -14.90 6.36 -14.99
CA ASP A 170 -16.30 6.40 -15.42
C ASP A 170 -16.56 7.59 -16.34
N ASP A 171 -16.06 8.78 -16.01
CA ASP A 171 -16.14 9.97 -16.87
C ASP A 171 -15.40 9.75 -18.20
N THR A 172 -14.24 9.08 -18.18
CA THR A 172 -13.48 8.78 -19.38
C THR A 172 -14.25 7.84 -20.31
N PHE A 173 -14.85 6.77 -19.76
CA PHE A 173 -15.69 5.86 -20.55
C PHE A 173 -16.99 6.51 -21.04
N ALA A 174 -17.59 7.40 -20.24
CA ALA A 174 -18.76 8.17 -20.69
C ALA A 174 -18.42 9.10 -21.87
N LYS A 175 -17.22 9.69 -21.87
CA LYS A 175 -16.69 10.50 -22.99
C LYS A 175 -16.39 9.65 -24.23
N LEU A 176 -15.81 8.47 -24.05
CA LEU A 176 -15.56 7.52 -25.13
C LEU A 176 -16.86 7.12 -25.86
N LYS A 177 -17.93 6.86 -25.13
CA LYS A 177 -19.26 6.58 -25.71
C LYS A 177 -19.78 7.71 -26.57
N LYS A 178 -19.30 8.95 -26.35
CA LYS A 178 -19.61 10.14 -27.14
C LYS A 178 -18.55 10.43 -28.22
N ASN A 179 -17.71 9.46 -28.57
CA ASN A 179 -16.61 9.58 -29.53
C ASN A 179 -15.56 10.64 -29.18
N VAL A 180 -15.39 10.99 -27.90
CA VAL A 180 -14.31 11.86 -27.43
C VAL A 180 -13.07 11.00 -27.19
N LYS A 181 -11.94 11.37 -27.79
CA LYS A 181 -10.68 10.64 -27.62
C LYS A 181 -10.15 10.74 -26.19
N ILE A 182 -9.56 9.65 -25.70
CA ILE A 182 -8.86 9.63 -24.41
C ILE A 182 -7.61 10.53 -24.51
N THR A 183 -7.44 11.41 -23.54
CA THR A 183 -6.21 12.21 -23.40
C THR A 183 -5.12 11.40 -22.70
N LYS A 184 -3.87 11.83 -22.85
CA LYS A 184 -2.70 11.16 -22.24
C LYS A 184 -2.87 11.00 -20.72
N GLU A 185 -3.38 12.03 -20.05
CA GLU A 185 -3.58 12.07 -18.60
C GLU A 185 -4.66 11.10 -18.11
N ARG A 186 -5.58 10.70 -19.00
CA ARG A 186 -6.70 9.79 -18.69
C ARG A 186 -6.40 8.32 -19.04
N ILE A 187 -5.31 8.06 -19.76
CA ILE A 187 -4.93 6.68 -20.12
C ILE A 187 -4.76 5.80 -18.89
N PRO A 188 -4.04 6.22 -17.83
CA PRO A 188 -3.87 5.40 -16.64
C PRO A 188 -5.21 4.98 -16.01
N ALA A 189 -6.12 5.92 -15.78
CA ALA A 189 -7.42 5.63 -15.19
C ALA A 189 -8.29 4.70 -16.07
N ALA A 190 -8.17 4.81 -17.40
CA ALA A 190 -8.93 3.98 -18.33
C ALA A 190 -8.39 2.56 -18.50
N THR A 191 -7.08 2.36 -18.36
CA THR A 191 -6.41 1.08 -18.64
C THR A 191 -5.97 0.33 -17.40
N GLN A 192 -5.94 0.99 -16.25
CA GLN A 192 -5.46 0.39 -15.02
C GLN A 192 -6.45 -0.64 -14.50
N LEU A 193 -5.94 -1.85 -14.39
CA LEU A 193 -6.61 -2.98 -13.77
C LEU A 193 -5.57 -3.74 -12.96
N PHE A 194 -5.83 -3.92 -11.67
CA PHE A 194 -5.02 -4.82 -10.86
C PHE A 194 -5.49 -6.26 -11.13
N THR A 195 -4.56 -7.06 -11.60
CA THR A 195 -4.83 -8.45 -11.96
C THR A 195 -5.24 -9.23 -10.71
N PRO A 196 -6.37 -9.92 -10.70
CA PRO A 196 -6.79 -10.75 -9.58
C PRO A 196 -5.70 -11.77 -9.17
N ASP A 197 -5.54 -11.99 -7.87
CA ASP A 197 -4.51 -12.88 -7.28
C ASP A 197 -4.46 -14.26 -7.94
N TRP A 198 -5.61 -14.88 -8.18
CA TRP A 198 -5.67 -16.21 -8.78
C TRP A 198 -5.05 -16.27 -10.20
N ILE A 199 -5.17 -15.17 -10.98
CA ILE A 199 -4.54 -15.08 -12.32
C ILE A 199 -3.03 -14.97 -12.16
N VAL A 200 -2.56 -14.13 -11.22
CA VAL A 200 -1.13 -13.97 -10.93
C VAL A 200 -0.54 -15.30 -10.48
N ARG A 201 -1.20 -16.01 -9.56
CA ARG A 201 -0.77 -17.34 -9.10
C ARG A 201 -0.73 -18.33 -10.25
N TYR A 202 -1.80 -18.40 -11.05
CA TYR A 202 -1.83 -19.26 -12.23
C TYR A 202 -0.63 -19.01 -13.15
N MET A 203 -0.34 -17.73 -13.43
CA MET A 203 0.79 -17.36 -14.30
C MET A 203 2.14 -17.75 -13.67
N VAL A 204 2.36 -17.45 -12.39
CA VAL A 204 3.62 -17.73 -11.70
C VAL A 204 3.83 -19.23 -11.52
N GLU A 205 2.82 -19.96 -11.07
CA GLU A 205 2.91 -21.39 -10.83
C GLU A 205 3.19 -22.18 -12.11
N ASN A 206 2.63 -21.74 -13.25
CA ASN A 206 2.79 -22.41 -14.55
C ASN A 206 3.94 -21.84 -15.42
N SER A 207 4.72 -20.90 -14.92
CA SER A 207 5.95 -20.42 -15.57
C SER A 207 7.16 -20.64 -14.67
N VAL A 208 7.39 -19.79 -13.69
CA VAL A 208 8.52 -19.92 -12.74
C VAL A 208 8.42 -21.23 -11.95
N GLY A 209 7.22 -21.59 -11.52
CA GLY A 209 6.97 -22.84 -10.80
C GLY A 209 7.33 -24.08 -11.63
N ARG A 210 7.00 -24.09 -12.92
CA ARG A 210 7.37 -25.17 -13.83
C ARG A 210 8.89 -25.30 -13.95
N ILE A 211 9.58 -24.20 -14.22
CA ILE A 211 11.06 -24.18 -14.30
C ILE A 211 11.69 -24.67 -12.99
N TRP A 212 11.09 -24.32 -11.85
CA TRP A 212 11.57 -24.78 -10.55
C TRP A 212 11.40 -26.30 -10.37
N ILE A 213 10.28 -26.87 -10.75
CA ILE A 213 10.07 -28.32 -10.72
C ILE A 213 11.03 -29.04 -11.68
N GLU A 214 11.25 -28.52 -12.88
CA GLU A 214 12.23 -29.05 -13.82
C GLU A 214 13.63 -29.06 -13.22
N HIS A 215 14.03 -27.98 -12.54
CA HIS A 215 15.29 -27.93 -11.81
C HIS A 215 15.36 -28.99 -10.70
N LEU A 216 14.30 -29.14 -9.90
CA LEU A 216 14.25 -30.17 -8.85
C LEU A 216 14.37 -31.60 -9.44
N ARG A 217 13.72 -31.88 -10.57
CA ARG A 217 13.83 -33.14 -11.29
C ARG A 217 15.24 -33.39 -11.84
N ALA A 218 15.94 -32.35 -12.28
CA ALA A 218 17.32 -32.45 -12.72
C ALA A 218 18.27 -32.81 -11.57
N VAL A 219 17.96 -32.36 -10.35
CA VAL A 219 18.74 -32.72 -9.14
C VAL A 219 18.34 -34.09 -8.59
N ASP A 220 17.05 -34.36 -8.55
CA ASP A 220 16.48 -35.64 -8.08
C ASP A 220 15.40 -36.12 -9.07
N PRO A 221 15.73 -37.08 -9.94
CA PRO A 221 14.79 -37.62 -10.94
C PRO A 221 13.55 -38.30 -10.35
N THR A 222 13.52 -38.59 -9.06
CA THR A 222 12.35 -39.17 -8.38
C THR A 222 11.32 -38.11 -7.99
N THR A 223 11.59 -36.82 -8.22
CA THR A 223 10.69 -35.71 -7.91
C THR A 223 9.39 -35.84 -8.69
N ASP A 224 8.30 -36.05 -7.96
CA ASP A 224 6.95 -36.05 -8.52
C ASP A 224 6.40 -34.64 -8.62
N GLU A 225 5.95 -34.24 -9.78
CA GLU A 225 5.50 -32.90 -10.12
C GLU A 225 4.28 -32.47 -9.30
N LYS A 226 3.27 -33.34 -9.23
CA LYS A 226 2.01 -33.04 -8.55
C LYS A 226 2.20 -32.94 -7.04
N THR A 227 2.87 -33.91 -6.45
CA THR A 227 3.17 -33.92 -5.02
C THR A 227 4.02 -32.70 -4.61
N THR A 228 4.94 -32.29 -5.49
CA THR A 228 5.77 -31.11 -5.25
C THR A 228 4.96 -29.83 -5.28
N ALA A 229 4.09 -29.67 -6.27
CA ALA A 229 3.19 -28.52 -6.36
C ALA A 229 2.22 -28.45 -5.16
N GLU A 230 1.65 -29.57 -4.73
CA GLU A 230 0.80 -29.67 -3.54
C GLU A 230 1.57 -29.27 -2.27
N ARG A 231 2.81 -29.73 -2.10
CA ARG A 231 3.67 -29.36 -0.95
C ARG A 231 3.97 -27.87 -0.89
N PHE A 232 4.09 -27.19 -2.03
CA PHE A 232 4.26 -25.75 -2.11
C PHE A 232 2.95 -24.97 -2.01
N GLY A 233 1.80 -25.66 -1.91
CA GLY A 233 0.48 -25.02 -1.85
C GLY A 233 0.04 -24.38 -3.18
N TRP A 234 0.58 -24.83 -4.31
CA TRP A 234 0.23 -24.31 -5.62
C TRP A 234 -1.12 -24.84 -6.07
N LYS A 235 -2.13 -23.99 -6.00
CA LYS A 235 -3.52 -24.35 -6.30
C LYS A 235 -3.85 -24.36 -7.79
N TYR A 236 -3.08 -23.62 -8.58
CA TYR A 236 -3.35 -23.38 -10.02
C TYR A 236 -2.31 -24.00 -10.92
N TYR A 237 -1.39 -24.79 -10.37
CA TYR A 237 -0.38 -25.49 -11.14
C TYR A 237 -1.02 -26.60 -11.99
N LEU A 238 -0.71 -26.60 -13.28
CA LEU A 238 -1.16 -27.65 -14.21
C LEU A 238 0.01 -28.60 -14.45
N PRO A 239 -0.10 -29.88 -14.05
CA PRO A 239 0.88 -30.89 -14.39
C PRO A 239 1.05 -31.02 -15.89
N GLU A 240 2.21 -31.49 -16.31
CA GLU A 240 2.50 -31.77 -17.71
C GLU A 240 1.50 -32.78 -18.26
N ALA A 241 0.90 -32.44 -19.40
CA ALA A 241 0.00 -33.37 -20.08
C ALA A 241 0.79 -34.51 -20.74
N GLU A 242 0.24 -35.73 -20.71
CA GLU A 242 0.81 -36.83 -21.47
C GLU A 242 0.85 -36.45 -22.96
N GLN A 243 2.02 -36.55 -23.55
CA GLN A 243 2.24 -36.29 -24.97
C GLN A 243 2.49 -37.62 -25.70
N GLU A 244 2.11 -37.68 -26.98
CA GLU A 244 2.50 -38.78 -27.84
C GLU A 244 4.03 -38.80 -28.02
N GLU A 245 4.60 -39.97 -28.08
CA GLU A 245 6.06 -40.19 -28.15
C GLU A 245 6.72 -39.43 -29.31
N GLU A 246 6.00 -39.32 -30.45
CA GLU A 246 6.45 -38.55 -31.61
C GLU A 246 6.58 -37.04 -31.36
N VAL A 247 5.84 -36.50 -30.41
CA VAL A 247 5.92 -35.06 -30.00
C VAL A 247 7.12 -34.86 -29.10
N ASN A 248 7.36 -35.78 -28.15
CA ASN A 248 8.49 -35.72 -27.23
C ASN A 248 9.86 -35.82 -27.91
N ILE A 249 9.94 -36.48 -29.05
CA ILE A 249 11.18 -36.63 -29.84
C ILE A 249 11.52 -35.32 -30.59
N LYS A 250 10.54 -34.42 -30.80
CA LYS A 250 10.71 -33.15 -31.54
C LYS A 250 10.97 -31.94 -30.65
N LEU A 251 10.79 -32.08 -29.35
CA LEU A 251 11.07 -31.07 -28.33
C LEU A 251 12.44 -31.28 -27.69
#